data_f1ae26bec17e3fe62223403a36527f04
#
_entry.id   f1ae26bec17e3fe62223403a36527f04
#
_cell.length_a   1.000
_cell.length_b   1.000
_cell.length_c   1.000
_cell.angle_alpha   90.00
_cell.angle_beta   90.00
_cell.angle_gamma   90.00
#
_symmetry.space_group_name_H-M   'P 1'
#
loop_
_entity.id
_entity.type
_entity.pdbx_description
1 polymer ?
#
loop_
_entity_poly.entity_id
_entity_poly.type
_entity_poly.pdbx_seq_one_letter_code
_entity_poly.pdbx_strand_id
1 'polypeptide(L)'
;QHEYMNLHLQHAAIGSWPCFNKAAKPTNIFFTVFEDGGDQESFIQSAVTDEKMLMQSGFCYFIPFNHLTTWKLSPEIKFVSIHFNLELFYGIDLFQNYPECVMWEAGDLVDKMPKLLQERGNMTNIFHLNEIIYSTCRRMAEKNALEHSINLVTLTRYTPVLRFVAQNGTAETRVEELADIMKLRSNVFSRNFTRDLGITPKIFLVNTLVRKASDLLRRPDSSVREVAEELKFSSEYYFSSFFKKNTGLPPKIFQQQNRLNNL
;
A
#
# COMPACT_ATOMS: atom_id res chain seq x y z
N GLN A 1 -15.29 19.45 -2.55
CA GLN A 1 -16.02 18.16 -2.76
C GLN A 1 -15.18 17.08 -3.47
N HIS A 2 -13.87 17.28 -3.65
CA HIS A 2 -12.95 16.34 -4.31
C HIS A 2 -11.88 15.78 -3.36
N GLU A 3 -12.21 15.57 -2.08
CA GLU A 3 -11.28 15.04 -1.06
C GLU A 3 -11.18 13.50 -1.04
N TYR A 4 -11.67 12.81 -2.09
CA TYR A 4 -11.97 11.37 -1.97
C TYR A 4 -10.97 10.45 -2.64
N MET A 5 -9.89 10.93 -3.23
CA MET A 5 -8.91 10.05 -3.84
C MET A 5 -7.51 10.66 -3.78
N ASN A 6 -6.67 10.08 -2.91
CA ASN A 6 -5.30 10.53 -2.71
C ASN A 6 -4.32 9.45 -3.14
N LEU A 7 -3.50 9.77 -4.13
CA LEU A 7 -2.37 8.92 -4.53
C LEU A 7 -1.16 9.25 -3.66
N HIS A 8 -0.63 8.24 -3.01
CA HIS A 8 0.58 8.33 -2.21
C HIS A 8 1.65 7.40 -2.78
N LEU A 9 2.63 7.94 -3.46
CA LEU A 9 3.81 7.22 -3.87
C LEU A 9 4.68 6.94 -2.63
N GLN A 10 4.87 5.66 -2.32
CA GLN A 10 5.62 5.22 -1.16
C GLN A 10 7.10 5.01 -1.48
N HIS A 11 7.36 4.35 -2.60
CA HIS A 11 8.67 3.95 -3.02
C HIS A 11 8.66 3.64 -4.51
N ALA A 12 9.74 4.02 -5.20
CA ALA A 12 10.00 3.62 -6.57
C ALA A 12 11.48 3.24 -6.70
N ALA A 13 11.76 2.07 -7.24
CA ALA A 13 13.11 1.57 -7.38
C ALA A 13 13.30 0.76 -8.66
N ILE A 14 14.55 0.72 -9.11
CA ILE A 14 15.00 -0.07 -10.25
C ILE A 14 16.16 -0.95 -9.80
N GLY A 15 16.15 -2.21 -10.17
CA GLY A 15 17.25 -3.14 -9.86
C GLY A 15 16.82 -4.59 -9.78
N SER A 16 17.64 -5.38 -9.09
CA SER A 16 17.39 -6.78 -8.76
C SER A 16 17.46 -6.96 -7.24
N TRP A 17 16.49 -7.64 -6.65
CA TRP A 17 16.48 -7.95 -5.22
C TRP A 17 16.14 -9.43 -5.03
N PRO A 18 17.16 -10.30 -5.08
CA PRO A 18 16.95 -11.73 -4.90
C PRO A 18 16.30 -12.00 -3.55
N CYS A 19 15.24 -12.76 -3.56
CA CYS A 19 14.55 -13.14 -2.32
C CYS A 19 13.73 -14.41 -2.46
N PHE A 20 13.52 -15.06 -1.31
CA PHE A 20 12.46 -16.04 -1.13
C PHE A 20 11.73 -15.70 0.17
N ASN A 21 10.54 -15.12 0.06
CA ASN A 21 9.78 -14.74 1.24
C ASN A 21 8.26 -14.83 0.99
N LYS A 22 7.52 -14.83 2.08
CA LYS A 22 6.06 -14.71 2.08
C LYS A 22 5.66 -13.49 2.88
N ALA A 23 5.00 -12.54 2.24
CA ALA A 23 4.64 -11.28 2.89
C ALA A 23 3.35 -10.68 2.30
N ALA A 24 2.63 -9.94 3.14
CA ALA A 24 1.64 -8.95 2.72
C ALA A 24 2.24 -7.56 2.92
N LYS A 25 2.15 -6.71 1.92
CA LYS A 25 2.65 -5.34 2.01
C LYS A 25 1.49 -4.36 2.16
N PRO A 26 1.57 -3.36 3.05
CA PRO A 26 0.52 -2.36 3.22
C PRO A 26 0.57 -1.28 2.11
N THR A 27 0.82 -1.72 0.89
CA THR A 27 0.87 -0.91 -0.32
C THR A 27 0.39 -1.71 -1.50
N ASN A 28 -0.15 -1.06 -2.52
CA ASN A 28 -0.24 -1.64 -3.85
C ASN A 28 1.15 -1.65 -4.46
N ILE A 29 1.47 -2.69 -5.21
CA ILE A 29 2.76 -2.80 -5.91
C ILE A 29 2.47 -2.96 -7.40
N PHE A 30 2.98 -2.02 -8.18
CA PHE A 30 3.11 -2.15 -9.62
C PHE A 30 4.58 -2.41 -9.94
N PHE A 31 4.86 -3.36 -10.80
CA PHE A 31 6.20 -3.51 -11.33
C PHE A 31 6.20 -4.04 -12.77
N THR A 32 7.29 -3.75 -13.47
CA THR A 32 7.54 -4.27 -14.82
C THR A 32 8.92 -4.89 -14.87
N VAL A 33 8.99 -6.11 -15.40
CA VAL A 33 10.24 -6.82 -15.64
C VAL A 33 10.78 -6.41 -17.00
N PHE A 34 12.01 -5.89 -17.05
CA PHE A 34 12.67 -5.48 -18.28
C PHE A 34 13.84 -6.37 -18.68
N GLU A 35 14.32 -7.24 -17.75
CA GLU A 35 15.36 -8.22 -18.01
C GLU A 35 15.13 -9.43 -17.10
N ASP A 36 15.02 -10.64 -17.65
CA ASP A 36 14.80 -11.88 -16.89
C ASP A 36 15.96 -12.86 -16.97
N GLY A 37 16.97 -12.58 -17.80
CA GLY A 37 18.14 -13.44 -17.95
C GLY A 37 17.84 -14.86 -18.43
N GLY A 38 16.62 -15.11 -18.94
CA GLY A 38 16.14 -16.45 -19.28
C GLY A 38 15.72 -17.27 -18.05
N ASP A 39 15.60 -16.65 -16.88
CA ASP A 39 15.13 -17.28 -15.65
C ASP A 39 13.65 -17.66 -15.75
N GLN A 40 13.34 -18.94 -15.54
CA GLN A 40 11.98 -19.46 -15.50
C GLN A 40 11.55 -19.87 -14.08
N GLU A 41 12.38 -19.60 -13.08
CA GLU A 41 12.11 -20.00 -11.70
C GLU A 41 11.55 -18.87 -10.83
N SER A 42 11.76 -17.61 -11.24
CA SER A 42 11.24 -16.46 -10.50
C SER A 42 9.72 -16.35 -10.66
N PHE A 43 9.04 -16.17 -9.53
CA PHE A 43 7.58 -16.10 -9.51
C PHE A 43 7.04 -15.29 -8.35
N ILE A 44 5.75 -14.89 -8.50
CA ILE A 44 4.87 -14.42 -7.44
C ILE A 44 3.70 -15.39 -7.37
N GLN A 45 3.37 -15.85 -6.17
CA GLN A 45 2.22 -16.72 -5.94
C GLN A 45 1.28 -16.09 -4.93
N SER A 46 0.02 -15.92 -5.32
CA SER A 46 -1.05 -15.47 -4.44
C SER A 46 -1.38 -16.55 -3.40
N ALA A 47 -1.42 -16.19 -2.12
CA ALA A 47 -1.89 -17.10 -1.09
C ALA A 47 -3.43 -17.15 -0.98
N VAL A 48 -4.14 -16.29 -1.73
CA VAL A 48 -5.61 -16.22 -1.75
C VAL A 48 -6.18 -17.09 -2.88
N THR A 49 -5.63 -16.94 -4.09
CA THR A 49 -6.10 -17.67 -5.29
C THR A 49 -5.25 -18.89 -5.62
N ASP A 50 -4.11 -19.05 -4.94
CA ASP A 50 -3.05 -20.04 -5.23
C ASP A 50 -2.42 -19.89 -6.64
N GLU A 51 -2.80 -18.85 -7.37
CA GLU A 51 -2.29 -18.57 -8.70
C GLU A 51 -0.81 -18.18 -8.65
N LYS A 52 -0.02 -18.81 -9.52
CA LYS A 52 1.42 -18.56 -9.66
C LYS A 52 1.67 -17.82 -10.98
N MET A 53 2.25 -16.64 -10.87
CA MET A 53 2.67 -15.82 -12.01
C MET A 53 4.18 -15.90 -12.15
N LEU A 54 4.67 -16.38 -13.30
CA LEU A 54 6.09 -16.34 -13.61
C LEU A 54 6.53 -14.90 -13.91
N MET A 55 7.71 -14.54 -13.44
CA MET A 55 8.31 -13.24 -13.68
C MET A 55 9.06 -13.24 -15.01
N GLN A 56 8.49 -12.59 -16.02
CA GLN A 56 9.02 -12.59 -17.39
C GLN A 56 9.22 -11.17 -17.89
N SER A 57 10.28 -10.99 -18.68
CA SER A 57 10.52 -9.72 -19.40
C SER A 57 9.34 -9.44 -20.35
N GLY A 58 8.97 -8.17 -20.46
CA GLY A 58 7.85 -7.75 -21.29
C GLY A 58 6.49 -7.75 -20.56
N PHE A 59 6.44 -8.07 -19.26
CA PHE A 59 5.22 -8.09 -18.49
C PHE A 59 5.20 -7.08 -17.35
N CYS A 60 4.01 -6.55 -17.08
CA CYS A 60 3.66 -5.80 -15.88
C CYS A 60 2.89 -6.67 -14.90
N TYR A 61 3.03 -6.33 -13.63
CA TYR A 61 2.41 -7.04 -12.51
C TYR A 61 1.79 -6.05 -11.54
N PHE A 62 0.63 -6.39 -11.02
CA PHE A 62 -0.04 -5.64 -9.97
C PHE A 62 -0.35 -6.55 -8.79
N ILE A 63 0.13 -6.16 -7.61
CA ILE A 63 -0.14 -6.83 -6.34
C ILE A 63 -0.96 -5.87 -5.50
N PRO A 64 -2.19 -6.23 -5.11
CA PRO A 64 -3.05 -5.35 -4.33
C PRO A 64 -2.55 -5.12 -2.90
N PHE A 65 -3.07 -4.08 -2.29
CA PHE A 65 -2.86 -3.72 -0.90
C PHE A 65 -3.11 -4.91 0.06
N ASN A 66 -2.15 -5.19 0.94
CA ASN A 66 -2.19 -6.27 1.92
C ASN A 66 -2.43 -7.68 1.35
N HIS A 67 -2.22 -7.90 0.06
CA HIS A 67 -2.35 -9.22 -0.54
C HIS A 67 -1.18 -10.11 -0.12
N LEU A 68 -1.49 -11.25 0.51
CA LEU A 68 -0.46 -12.19 0.95
C LEU A 68 0.10 -12.96 -0.25
N THR A 69 1.38 -12.77 -0.53
CA THR A 69 2.08 -13.37 -1.66
C THR A 69 3.38 -14.04 -1.23
N THR A 70 3.72 -15.13 -1.91
CA THR A 70 5.04 -15.75 -1.87
C THR A 70 5.84 -15.24 -3.07
N TRP A 71 7.06 -14.77 -2.82
CA TRP A 71 7.98 -14.24 -3.79
C TRP A 71 9.21 -15.15 -3.89
N LYS A 72 9.55 -15.57 -5.09
CA LYS A 72 10.85 -16.15 -5.42
C LYS A 72 11.46 -15.32 -6.53
N LEU A 73 12.52 -14.59 -6.25
CA LEU A 73 13.21 -13.75 -7.21
C LEU A 73 14.69 -14.15 -7.28
N SER A 74 15.17 -14.41 -8.47
CA SER A 74 16.59 -14.69 -8.75
C SER A 74 17.38 -13.40 -8.93
N PRO A 75 18.73 -13.44 -8.89
CA PRO A 75 19.59 -12.31 -9.19
C PRO A 75 19.48 -11.81 -10.64
N GLU A 76 19.02 -12.66 -11.54
CA GLU A 76 18.96 -12.37 -12.99
C GLU A 76 17.79 -11.45 -13.35
N ILE A 77 16.74 -11.46 -12.51
CA ILE A 77 15.56 -10.62 -12.72
C ILE A 77 15.86 -9.16 -12.43
N LYS A 78 15.69 -8.28 -13.42
CA LYS A 78 15.72 -6.82 -13.24
C LYS A 78 14.36 -6.23 -13.51
N PHE A 79 13.90 -5.40 -12.60
CA PHE A 79 12.57 -4.81 -12.67
C PHE A 79 12.54 -3.39 -12.10
N VAL A 80 11.54 -2.65 -12.52
CA VAL A 80 11.08 -1.42 -11.84
C VAL A 80 9.96 -1.81 -10.91
N SER A 81 10.02 -1.37 -9.66
CA SER A 81 8.96 -1.55 -8.66
C SER A 81 8.47 -0.21 -8.17
N ILE A 82 7.16 -0.02 -8.17
CA ILE A 82 6.51 1.16 -7.61
C ILE A 82 5.52 0.71 -6.54
N HIS A 83 5.73 1.18 -5.32
CA HIS A 83 4.84 0.97 -4.19
C HIS A 83 4.00 2.23 -3.97
N PHE A 84 2.70 2.10 -3.96
CA PHE A 84 1.79 3.23 -3.80
C PHE A 84 0.52 2.84 -3.04
N ASN A 85 -0.15 3.84 -2.50
CA ASN A 85 -1.52 3.72 -2.00
C ASN A 85 -2.42 4.66 -2.80
N LEU A 86 -3.61 4.19 -3.15
CA LEU A 86 -4.68 5.01 -3.70
C LEU A 86 -5.81 5.02 -2.69
N GLU A 87 -5.78 6.01 -1.81
CA GLU A 87 -6.71 6.10 -0.69
C GLU A 87 -7.98 6.84 -1.09
N LEU A 88 -9.13 6.23 -0.81
CA LEU A 88 -10.44 6.88 -0.86
C LEU A 88 -10.67 7.74 0.37
N PHE A 89 -10.19 7.27 1.51
CA PHE A 89 -10.06 7.98 2.77
C PHE A 89 -8.78 7.52 3.47
N TYR A 90 -8.29 8.33 4.36
CA TYR A 90 -7.09 8.03 5.14
C TYR A 90 -7.21 6.65 5.80
N GLY A 91 -6.33 5.73 5.41
CA GLY A 91 -6.35 4.33 5.87
C GLY A 91 -7.32 3.39 5.16
N ILE A 92 -8.02 3.85 4.09
CA ILE A 92 -8.86 3.01 3.23
C ILE A 92 -8.35 3.07 1.80
N ASP A 93 -7.60 2.06 1.42
CA ASP A 93 -7.08 1.91 0.05
C ASP A 93 -8.17 1.37 -0.90
N LEU A 94 -8.20 1.88 -2.14
CA LEU A 94 -9.16 1.46 -3.16
C LEU A 94 -9.08 -0.05 -3.45
N PHE A 95 -7.89 -0.62 -3.37
CA PHE A 95 -7.63 -2.03 -3.70
C PHE A 95 -7.47 -2.94 -2.49
N GLN A 96 -7.85 -2.50 -1.27
CA GLN A 96 -7.71 -3.31 -0.06
C GLN A 96 -8.49 -4.64 -0.08
N ASN A 97 -9.54 -4.74 -0.90
CA ASN A 97 -10.35 -5.95 -1.10
C ASN A 97 -10.24 -6.49 -2.53
N TYR A 98 -9.24 -6.05 -3.28
CA TYR A 98 -9.05 -6.55 -4.64
C TYR A 98 -8.65 -8.02 -4.60
N PRO A 99 -9.34 -8.91 -5.34
CA PRO A 99 -9.30 -10.34 -5.05
C PRO A 99 -8.04 -11.05 -5.52
N GLU A 100 -7.32 -10.51 -6.50
CA GLU A 100 -6.26 -11.23 -7.20
C GLU A 100 -5.03 -10.36 -7.52
N CYS A 101 -3.90 -11.00 -7.70
CA CYS A 101 -2.76 -10.40 -8.38
C CYS A 101 -3.00 -10.44 -9.89
N VAL A 102 -2.51 -9.45 -10.63
CA VAL A 102 -2.76 -9.34 -12.07
C VAL A 102 -1.46 -9.20 -12.84
N MET A 103 -1.35 -9.92 -13.95
CA MET A 103 -0.25 -9.83 -14.92
C MET A 103 -0.80 -9.45 -16.30
N TRP A 104 -0.07 -8.63 -17.06
CA TRP A 104 -0.39 -8.27 -18.43
C TRP A 104 0.85 -7.87 -19.21
N GLU A 105 0.79 -7.90 -20.54
CA GLU A 105 1.86 -7.44 -21.42
C GLU A 105 2.14 -5.96 -21.20
N ALA A 106 3.40 -5.62 -20.97
CA ALA A 106 3.82 -4.27 -20.62
C ALA A 106 3.83 -3.30 -21.82
N GLY A 107 3.95 -3.82 -23.04
CA GLY A 107 4.13 -2.98 -24.22
C GLY A 107 5.36 -2.09 -24.08
N ASP A 108 5.20 -0.80 -24.34
CA ASP A 108 6.28 0.19 -24.28
C ASP A 108 6.72 0.57 -22.85
N LEU A 109 6.01 0.13 -21.83
CA LEU A 109 6.39 0.38 -20.42
C LEU A 109 7.70 -0.30 -20.04
N VAL A 110 8.06 -1.42 -20.69
CA VAL A 110 9.34 -2.11 -20.48
C VAL A 110 10.52 -1.16 -20.67
N ASP A 111 10.49 -0.37 -21.73
CA ASP A 111 11.57 0.57 -22.07
C ASP A 111 11.43 1.93 -21.38
N LYS A 112 10.20 2.37 -21.14
CA LYS A 112 9.91 3.68 -20.55
C LYS A 112 10.21 3.73 -19.06
N MET A 113 9.80 2.72 -18.31
CA MET A 113 9.88 2.73 -16.85
C MET A 113 11.31 2.85 -16.31
N PRO A 114 12.31 2.10 -16.80
CA PRO A 114 13.70 2.26 -16.35
C PRO A 114 14.22 3.68 -16.58
N LYS A 115 13.93 4.28 -17.73
CA LYS A 115 14.37 5.64 -18.08
C LYS A 115 13.77 6.70 -17.15
N LEU A 116 12.46 6.61 -16.87
CA LEU A 116 11.76 7.55 -15.97
C LEU A 116 12.38 7.55 -14.56
N LEU A 117 12.84 6.41 -14.06
CA LEU A 117 13.43 6.32 -12.72
C LEU A 117 14.93 6.65 -12.69
N GLN A 118 15.64 6.58 -13.81
CA GLN A 118 17.06 6.99 -13.88
C GLN A 118 17.20 8.51 -13.86
N GLU A 119 16.28 9.24 -14.47
CA GLU A 119 16.26 10.71 -14.52
C GLU A 119 15.53 11.30 -13.31
N ARG A 120 16.03 11.07 -12.10
CA ARG A 120 15.42 11.58 -10.87
C ARG A 120 15.41 13.11 -10.84
N GLY A 121 14.35 13.68 -10.28
CA GLY A 121 14.18 15.14 -10.10
C GLY A 121 13.57 15.87 -11.29
N ASN A 122 13.29 15.21 -12.40
CA ASN A 122 12.54 15.82 -13.50
C ASN A 122 11.04 15.80 -13.19
N MET A 123 10.42 17.00 -13.06
CA MET A 123 8.98 17.14 -12.79
C MET A 123 8.11 16.45 -13.84
N THR A 124 8.52 16.45 -15.11
CA THR A 124 7.80 15.75 -16.18
C THR A 124 7.75 14.25 -15.92
N ASN A 125 8.83 13.66 -15.41
CA ASN A 125 8.87 12.23 -15.08
C ASN A 125 7.93 11.88 -13.90
N ILE A 126 7.74 12.79 -12.96
CA ILE A 126 6.76 12.63 -11.87
C ILE A 126 5.34 12.55 -12.45
N PHE A 127 4.99 13.42 -13.41
CA PHE A 127 3.69 13.38 -14.06
C PHE A 127 3.50 12.07 -14.86
N HIS A 128 4.52 11.63 -15.60
CA HIS A 128 4.48 10.35 -16.32
C HIS A 128 4.30 9.15 -15.37
N LEU A 129 4.99 9.13 -14.22
CA LEU A 129 4.81 8.09 -13.21
C LEU A 129 3.37 8.07 -12.66
N ASN A 130 2.82 9.24 -12.36
CA ASN A 130 1.42 9.34 -11.90
C ASN A 130 0.44 8.85 -12.98
N GLU A 131 0.65 9.23 -14.25
CA GLU A 131 -0.16 8.75 -15.38
C GLU A 131 -0.13 7.22 -15.47
N ILE A 132 1.05 6.61 -15.37
CA ILE A 132 1.21 5.14 -15.40
C ILE A 132 0.46 4.50 -14.23
N ILE A 133 0.59 5.06 -13.01
CA ILE A 133 -0.11 4.54 -11.83
C ILE A 133 -1.62 4.65 -12.01
N TYR A 134 -2.14 5.82 -12.43
CA TYR A 134 -3.59 5.98 -12.64
C TYR A 134 -4.11 5.11 -13.78
N SER A 135 -3.36 4.92 -14.86
CA SER A 135 -3.75 4.00 -15.93
C SER A 135 -3.78 2.55 -15.48
N THR A 136 -2.83 2.15 -14.61
CA THR A 136 -2.83 0.85 -13.95
C THR A 136 -4.07 0.70 -13.07
N CYS A 137 -4.36 1.69 -12.22
CA CYS A 137 -5.55 1.67 -11.35
C CYS A 137 -6.85 1.58 -12.17
N ARG A 138 -6.96 2.33 -13.26
CA ARG A 138 -8.10 2.26 -14.18
C ARG A 138 -8.25 0.86 -14.79
N ARG A 139 -7.15 0.27 -15.28
CA ARG A 139 -7.14 -1.11 -15.81
C ARG A 139 -7.65 -2.12 -14.79
N MET A 140 -7.21 -2.01 -13.52
CA MET A 140 -7.68 -2.89 -12.44
C MET A 140 -9.17 -2.68 -12.15
N ALA A 141 -9.61 -1.43 -12.17
CA ALA A 141 -11.02 -1.09 -11.97
C ALA A 141 -11.92 -1.65 -13.07
N GLU A 142 -11.45 -1.64 -14.31
CA GLU A 142 -12.18 -2.17 -15.47
C GLU A 142 -12.21 -3.70 -15.52
N LYS A 143 -11.11 -4.36 -15.10
CA LYS A 143 -10.99 -5.84 -15.14
C LYS A 143 -11.93 -6.53 -14.16
N ASN A 144 -11.97 -6.06 -12.94
CA ASN A 144 -12.89 -6.55 -11.92
C ASN A 144 -13.82 -5.39 -11.61
N ALA A 145 -14.97 -5.35 -12.31
CA ALA A 145 -15.94 -4.30 -12.05
C ALA A 145 -15.96 -4.03 -10.55
N LEU A 146 -15.57 -2.81 -10.17
CA LEU A 146 -15.44 -2.38 -8.77
C LEU A 146 -16.78 -2.48 -8.01
N GLU A 147 -17.72 -3.26 -8.54
CA GLU A 147 -19.02 -3.61 -7.94
C GLU A 147 -18.89 -4.22 -6.55
N HIS A 148 -17.74 -4.84 -6.25
CA HIS A 148 -17.39 -5.32 -4.92
C HIS A 148 -16.47 -4.34 -4.18
N SER A 149 -16.06 -3.25 -4.83
CA SER A 149 -15.28 -2.20 -4.19
C SER A 149 -16.21 -1.31 -3.36
N ILE A 150 -15.61 -0.65 -2.41
CA ILE A 150 -16.26 0.24 -1.46
C ILE A 150 -17.21 1.20 -2.19
N ASN A 151 -18.51 1.01 -1.96
CA ASN A 151 -19.52 1.91 -2.53
C ASN A 151 -19.33 3.31 -1.91
N LEU A 152 -19.04 4.32 -2.74
CA LEU A 152 -18.81 5.70 -2.30
C LEU A 152 -20.00 6.26 -1.48
N VAL A 153 -21.23 5.87 -1.81
CA VAL A 153 -22.42 6.26 -1.04
C VAL A 153 -22.39 5.63 0.36
N THR A 154 -21.97 4.38 0.44
CA THR A 154 -21.81 3.68 1.73
C THR A 154 -20.68 4.29 2.55
N LEU A 155 -19.59 4.70 1.87
CA LEU A 155 -18.44 5.35 2.51
C LEU A 155 -18.84 6.68 3.15
N THR A 156 -19.71 7.47 2.52
CA THR A 156 -20.19 8.75 3.09
C THR A 156 -20.87 8.58 4.45
N ARG A 157 -21.53 7.46 4.71
CA ARG A 157 -22.13 7.14 6.02
C ARG A 157 -21.10 7.15 7.14
N TYR A 158 -19.88 6.68 6.87
CA TYR A 158 -18.81 6.55 7.86
C TYR A 158 -17.89 7.78 7.91
N THR A 159 -18.17 8.83 7.12
CA THR A 159 -17.36 10.06 7.11
C THR A 159 -17.04 10.60 8.50
N PRO A 160 -17.98 10.67 9.48
CA PRO A 160 -17.64 11.15 10.82
C PRO A 160 -16.55 10.32 11.51
N VAL A 161 -16.65 9.00 11.41
CA VAL A 161 -15.64 8.06 11.96
C VAL A 161 -14.32 8.18 11.25
N LEU A 162 -14.35 8.20 9.90
CA LEU A 162 -13.13 8.27 9.07
C LEU A 162 -12.36 9.56 9.34
N ARG A 163 -13.06 10.71 9.42
CA ARG A 163 -12.46 12.01 9.76
C ARG A 163 -11.91 12.02 11.18
N PHE A 164 -12.67 11.51 12.15
CA PHE A 164 -12.20 11.43 13.53
C PHE A 164 -10.88 10.67 13.63
N VAL A 165 -10.79 9.47 13.03
CA VAL A 165 -9.57 8.65 13.07
C VAL A 165 -8.43 9.30 12.29
N ALA A 166 -8.71 9.93 11.15
CA ALA A 166 -7.70 10.66 10.39
C ALA A 166 -7.10 11.81 11.21
N GLN A 167 -7.90 12.55 11.95
CA GLN A 167 -7.44 13.70 12.74
C GLN A 167 -6.87 13.29 14.10
N ASN A 168 -7.60 12.47 14.84
CA ASN A 168 -7.36 12.19 16.26
C ASN A 168 -6.86 10.76 16.55
N GLY A 169 -6.87 9.86 15.56
CA GLY A 169 -6.53 8.45 15.78
C GLY A 169 -5.11 8.26 16.28
N THR A 170 -4.96 7.53 17.39
CA THR A 170 -3.72 7.16 18.06
C THR A 170 -3.73 5.67 18.44
N ALA A 171 -2.64 5.19 19.03
CA ALA A 171 -2.56 3.81 19.53
C ALA A 171 -3.59 3.49 20.66
N GLU A 172 -4.14 4.53 21.30
CA GLU A 172 -5.15 4.40 22.36
C GLU A 172 -6.58 4.37 21.82
N THR A 173 -6.79 4.77 20.56
CA THR A 173 -8.14 4.84 19.97
C THR A 173 -8.80 3.47 19.92
N ARG A 174 -10.03 3.39 20.42
CA ARG A 174 -10.78 2.14 20.56
C ARG A 174 -11.98 2.09 19.62
N VAL A 175 -12.41 0.88 19.28
CA VAL A 175 -13.59 0.64 18.42
C VAL A 175 -14.87 1.17 19.06
N GLU A 176 -14.93 1.16 20.39
CA GLU A 176 -16.06 1.70 21.17
C GLU A 176 -16.27 3.18 20.90
N GLU A 177 -15.21 3.97 20.83
CA GLU A 177 -15.27 5.40 20.50
C GLU A 177 -15.85 5.64 19.09
N LEU A 178 -15.48 4.78 18.13
CA LEU A 178 -16.01 4.86 16.77
C LEU A 178 -17.52 4.52 16.72
N ALA A 179 -17.92 3.53 17.52
CA ALA A 179 -19.32 3.15 17.64
C ALA A 179 -20.17 4.26 18.28
N ASP A 180 -19.62 4.95 19.30
CA ASP A 180 -20.28 6.08 19.97
C ASP A 180 -20.49 7.26 19.01
N ILE A 181 -19.51 7.57 18.15
CA ILE A 181 -19.66 8.59 17.09
C ILE A 181 -20.85 8.28 16.19
N MET A 182 -21.06 6.99 15.87
CA MET A 182 -22.18 6.52 15.04
C MET A 182 -23.45 6.29 15.83
N LYS A 183 -23.46 6.49 17.17
CA LYS A 183 -24.56 6.21 18.09
C LYS A 183 -25.05 4.77 17.99
N LEU A 184 -24.13 3.83 17.85
CA LEU A 184 -24.38 2.39 17.71
C LEU A 184 -23.69 1.61 18.84
N ARG A 185 -24.22 0.42 19.15
CA ARG A 185 -23.48 -0.54 19.99
C ARG A 185 -22.26 -1.07 19.22
N SER A 186 -21.12 -1.29 19.89
CA SER A 186 -19.86 -1.71 19.27
C SER A 186 -19.98 -2.94 18.36
N ASN A 187 -20.77 -3.93 18.76
CA ASN A 187 -20.99 -5.13 17.94
C ASN A 187 -21.80 -4.85 16.67
N VAL A 188 -22.79 -3.97 16.74
CA VAL A 188 -23.60 -3.54 15.58
C VAL A 188 -22.75 -2.70 14.64
N PHE A 189 -22.01 -1.73 15.19
CA PHE A 189 -21.08 -0.91 14.43
C PHE A 189 -20.05 -1.79 13.69
N SER A 190 -19.36 -2.69 14.42
CA SER A 190 -18.30 -3.54 13.84
C SER A 190 -18.84 -4.43 12.72
N ARG A 191 -20.00 -5.03 12.90
CA ARG A 191 -20.64 -5.85 11.86
C ARG A 191 -21.00 -5.03 10.62
N ASN A 192 -21.63 -3.87 10.80
CA ASN A 192 -22.05 -3.00 9.70
C ASN A 192 -20.82 -2.44 8.97
N PHE A 193 -19.83 -1.94 9.71
CA PHE A 193 -18.58 -1.40 9.15
C PHE A 193 -17.85 -2.45 8.31
N THR A 194 -17.74 -3.68 8.83
CA THR A 194 -17.06 -4.78 8.12
C THR A 194 -17.82 -5.19 6.86
N ARG A 195 -19.13 -5.32 6.93
CA ARG A 195 -19.97 -5.64 5.77
C ARG A 195 -19.85 -4.56 4.68
N ASP A 196 -19.89 -3.30 5.11
CA ASP A 196 -20.01 -2.15 4.21
C ASP A 196 -18.67 -1.72 3.61
N LEU A 197 -17.54 -1.91 4.34
CA LEU A 197 -16.20 -1.48 3.91
C LEU A 197 -15.23 -2.65 3.68
N GLY A 198 -15.65 -3.89 3.92
CA GLY A 198 -14.85 -5.09 3.68
C GLY A 198 -13.70 -5.32 4.67
N ILE A 199 -13.46 -4.40 5.60
CA ILE A 199 -12.45 -4.51 6.66
C ILE A 199 -13.05 -4.27 8.04
N THR A 200 -12.49 -4.89 9.07
CA THR A 200 -12.94 -4.63 10.43
C THR A 200 -12.50 -3.25 10.92
N PRO A 201 -13.24 -2.62 11.85
CA PRO A 201 -12.81 -1.35 12.47
C PRO A 201 -11.41 -1.43 13.07
N LYS A 202 -11.02 -2.58 13.62
CA LYS A 202 -9.68 -2.80 14.17
C LYS A 202 -8.60 -2.76 13.09
N ILE A 203 -8.82 -3.39 11.93
CA ILE A 203 -7.90 -3.34 10.79
C ILE A 203 -7.81 -1.91 10.27
N PHE A 204 -8.94 -1.20 10.16
CA PHE A 204 -8.96 0.21 9.77
C PHE A 204 -8.11 1.09 10.70
N LEU A 205 -8.25 0.94 12.03
CA LEU A 205 -7.42 1.66 13.01
C LEU A 205 -5.93 1.35 12.83
N VAL A 206 -5.58 0.07 12.66
CA VAL A 206 -4.19 -0.36 12.41
C VAL A 206 -3.64 0.27 11.13
N ASN A 207 -4.37 0.19 10.01
CA ASN A 207 -3.94 0.74 8.73
C ASN A 207 -3.73 2.26 8.82
N THR A 208 -4.66 2.97 9.45
CA THR A 208 -4.55 4.42 9.67
C THR A 208 -3.34 4.77 10.54
N LEU A 209 -3.09 4.01 11.59
CA LEU A 209 -1.97 4.24 12.50
C LEU A 209 -0.62 3.96 11.82
N VAL A 210 -0.53 2.90 11.02
CA VAL A 210 0.65 2.62 10.17
C VAL A 210 0.89 3.75 9.17
N ARG A 211 -0.18 4.25 8.56
CA ARG A 211 -0.10 5.35 7.60
C ARG A 211 0.43 6.63 8.26
N LYS A 212 -0.16 7.04 9.40
CA LYS A 212 0.31 8.18 10.19
C LYS A 212 1.78 8.03 10.60
N ALA A 213 2.15 6.86 11.11
CA ALA A 213 3.53 6.57 11.49
C ALA A 213 4.49 6.71 10.30
N SER A 214 4.09 6.20 9.12
CA SER A 214 4.90 6.32 7.91
C SER A 214 5.09 7.78 7.48
N ASP A 215 4.03 8.60 7.54
CA ASP A 215 4.11 10.02 7.19
C ASP A 215 4.98 10.80 8.18
N LEU A 216 4.85 10.53 9.47
CA LEU A 216 5.69 11.13 10.51
C LEU A 216 7.16 10.73 10.36
N LEU A 217 7.44 9.45 10.12
CA LEU A 217 8.81 8.95 9.92
C LEU A 217 9.50 9.50 8.66
N ARG A 218 8.74 10.00 7.66
CA ARG A 218 9.30 10.64 6.47
C ARG A 218 9.76 12.08 6.70
N ARG A 219 9.31 12.72 7.78
CA ARG A 219 9.76 14.07 8.13
C ARG A 219 11.27 14.05 8.40
N PRO A 220 12.07 14.99 7.85
CA PRO A 220 13.54 14.95 7.94
C PRO A 220 14.07 14.88 9.36
N ASP A 221 13.43 15.60 10.29
CA ASP A 221 13.91 15.79 11.65
C ASP A 221 13.20 14.89 12.69
N SER A 222 12.31 13.98 12.25
CA SER A 222 11.58 13.11 13.17
C SER A 222 12.48 12.01 13.74
N SER A 223 12.38 11.75 15.02
CA SER A 223 12.94 10.57 15.68
C SER A 223 11.88 9.49 15.87
N VAL A 224 12.32 8.23 15.96
CA VAL A 224 11.42 7.08 16.23
C VAL A 224 10.69 7.26 17.56
N ARG A 225 11.38 7.85 18.55
CA ARG A 225 10.82 8.13 19.87
C ARG A 225 9.71 9.17 19.80
N GLU A 226 9.95 10.31 19.14
CA GLU A 226 8.94 11.37 18.97
C GLU A 226 7.70 10.87 18.27
N VAL A 227 7.86 10.05 17.21
CA VAL A 227 6.72 9.42 16.49
C VAL A 227 5.93 8.50 17.42
N ALA A 228 6.62 7.71 18.25
CA ALA A 228 5.95 6.84 19.23
C ALA A 228 5.14 7.66 20.25
N GLU A 229 5.71 8.76 20.76
CA GLU A 229 5.06 9.68 21.71
C GLU A 229 3.88 10.42 21.06
N GLU A 230 4.03 10.96 19.85
CA GLU A 230 2.96 11.66 19.09
C GLU A 230 1.77 10.74 18.81
N LEU A 231 2.03 9.47 18.49
CA LEU A 231 1.00 8.46 18.26
C LEU A 231 0.52 7.74 19.51
N LYS A 232 0.98 8.18 20.70
CA LYS A 232 0.60 7.64 22.02
C LYS A 232 0.84 6.14 22.18
N PHE A 233 1.96 5.65 21.67
CA PHE A 233 2.41 4.31 22.02
C PHE A 233 2.98 4.30 23.44
N SER A 234 2.79 3.22 24.17
CA SER A 234 3.30 3.04 25.55
C SER A 234 4.83 3.07 25.63
N SER A 235 5.53 2.80 24.53
CA SER A 235 6.98 2.88 24.41
C SER A 235 7.45 2.86 22.97
N GLU A 236 8.69 3.37 22.73
CA GLU A 236 9.37 3.26 21.43
C GLU A 236 9.53 1.80 20.98
N TYR A 237 9.79 0.89 21.95
CA TYR A 237 9.93 -0.55 21.66
C TYR A 237 8.61 -1.15 21.13
N TYR A 238 7.50 -0.83 21.78
CA TYR A 238 6.18 -1.31 21.34
C TYR A 238 5.80 -0.73 19.97
N PHE A 239 6.05 0.55 19.76
CA PHE A 239 5.90 1.19 18.45
C PHE A 239 6.74 0.51 17.36
N SER A 240 8.03 0.26 17.63
CA SER A 240 8.94 -0.37 16.67
C SER A 240 8.48 -1.78 16.30
N SER A 241 8.02 -2.55 17.29
CA SER A 241 7.46 -3.89 17.08
C SER A 241 6.17 -3.85 16.25
N PHE A 242 5.27 -2.92 16.58
CA PHE A 242 4.03 -2.68 15.84
C PHE A 242 4.32 -2.31 14.39
N PHE A 243 5.18 -1.33 14.17
CA PHE A 243 5.51 -0.83 12.83
C PHE A 243 6.16 -1.93 11.97
N LYS A 244 7.17 -2.62 12.52
CA LYS A 244 7.83 -3.75 11.83
C LYS A 244 6.84 -4.86 11.49
N LYS A 245 5.94 -5.22 12.40
CA LYS A 245 4.92 -6.25 12.17
C LYS A 245 4.02 -5.90 10.98
N ASN A 246 3.64 -4.64 10.85
CA ASN A 246 2.65 -4.22 9.85
C ASN A 246 3.28 -3.76 8.53
N THR A 247 4.57 -3.35 8.51
CA THR A 247 5.25 -2.87 7.28
C THR A 247 6.34 -3.82 6.79
N GLY A 248 6.77 -4.76 7.63
CA GLY A 248 7.91 -5.64 7.37
C GLY A 248 9.27 -5.01 7.66
N LEU A 249 9.34 -3.69 7.93
CA LEU A 249 10.58 -2.94 8.16
C LEU A 249 10.61 -2.27 9.53
N PRO A 250 11.74 -2.31 10.25
CA PRO A 250 11.92 -1.47 11.43
C PRO A 250 11.83 0.02 11.08
N PRO A 251 11.29 0.89 11.99
CA PRO A 251 11.15 2.33 11.74
C PRO A 251 12.43 3.02 11.28
N LYS A 252 13.58 2.71 11.91
CA LYS A 252 14.89 3.28 11.54
C LYS A 252 15.31 2.93 10.11
N ILE A 253 15.10 1.68 9.70
CA ILE A 253 15.41 1.24 8.33
C ILE A 253 14.47 1.92 7.34
N PHE A 254 13.18 2.03 7.68
CA PHE A 254 12.22 2.76 6.88
C PHE A 254 12.62 4.24 6.67
N GLN A 255 13.06 4.93 7.73
CA GLN A 255 13.57 6.31 7.63
C GLN A 255 14.80 6.41 6.73
N GLN A 256 15.78 5.51 6.90
CA GLN A 256 17.01 5.51 6.10
C GLN A 256 16.73 5.31 4.61
N GLN A 257 15.87 4.37 4.26
CA GLN A 257 15.47 4.13 2.86
C GLN A 257 14.78 5.36 2.25
N ASN A 258 13.91 6.04 3.00
CA ASN A 258 13.24 7.24 2.50
C ASN A 258 14.18 8.44 2.38
N ARG A 259 15.18 8.60 3.24
CA ARG A 259 16.20 9.65 3.12
C ARG A 259 17.08 9.45 1.88
N LEU A 260 17.47 8.21 1.57
CA LEU A 260 18.25 7.88 0.38
C LEU A 260 17.47 8.07 -0.93
N ASN A 261 16.14 7.95 -0.88
CA ASN A 261 15.27 8.14 -2.05
C ASN A 261 14.89 9.61 -2.28
N ASN A 262 15.14 10.50 -1.33
CA ASN A 262 14.91 11.95 -1.44
C ASN A 262 16.19 12.73 -1.82
N LEU A 263 17.31 12.06 -2.06
CA LEU A 263 18.54 12.58 -2.66
C LEU A 263 18.65 12.17 -4.12
#